data_33103c700aa43caa31a9085829114211
#
_entry.id   33103c700aa43caa31a9085829114211
#
_cell.length_a   1.000
_cell.length_b   1.000
_cell.length_c   1.000
_cell.angle_alpha   90.00
_cell.angle_beta   90.00
_cell.angle_gamma   90.00
#
_symmetry.space_group_name_H-M   'P 1'
#
loop_
_entity.id
_entity.type
_entity.pdbx_description
1 polymer ?
#
loop_
_entity_poly.entity_id
_entity_poly.type
_entity_poly.pdbx_seq_one_letter_code
_entity_poly.pdbx_strand_id
1 'polypeptide(L)'
;MWDSYDESMTLRLLDEANYDAEMESKVLPALDACMTEGWMDPATGDWNGDALPRLDEPGRLHYCCYDAAKFDALREDGASGIFRGVVVISHGFTEFARKYSEMAWYFLLSGYSVCILEHRGHGHSAHDVSNPSLVWIDDWRRYVADFAAFADTVGREYACGEPL
;
A
#
# COMPACT_ATOMS: atom_id res chain seq x y z
N MET A 1 11.09 -18.97 18.75
CA MET A 1 11.84 -18.23 19.80
C MET A 1 12.07 -16.85 19.20
N TRP A 2 11.31 -15.86 19.62
CA TRP A 2 11.41 -14.48 19.16
C TRP A 2 12.46 -13.82 20.03
N ASP A 3 13.72 -13.86 19.58
CA ASP A 3 14.82 -13.24 20.30
C ASP A 3 15.06 -11.82 19.82
N SER A 4 15.15 -10.96 20.81
CA SER A 4 15.61 -9.58 20.84
C SER A 4 14.76 -8.57 20.03
N TYR A 5 13.81 -8.00 20.74
CA TYR A 5 13.35 -6.64 20.49
C TYR A 5 14.60 -5.74 20.59
N ASP A 6 14.98 -5.14 19.47
CA ASP A 6 16.02 -4.12 19.50
C ASP A 6 15.39 -2.84 20.09
N GLU A 7 15.59 -2.61 21.38
CA GLU A 7 15.12 -1.42 22.09
C GLU A 7 15.76 -0.11 21.58
N SER A 8 16.70 -0.19 20.64
CA SER A 8 17.42 0.98 20.11
C SER A 8 16.63 1.77 19.05
N MET A 9 15.57 1.21 18.47
CA MET A 9 14.73 1.92 17.51
C MET A 9 13.58 2.67 18.19
N THR A 10 13.90 3.81 18.80
CA THR A 10 12.85 4.76 19.20
C THR A 10 12.29 5.44 17.94
N LEU A 11 11.16 4.94 17.42
CA LEU A 11 10.46 5.58 16.32
C LEU A 11 10.03 6.99 16.77
N ARG A 12 10.61 8.01 16.16
CA ARG A 12 10.20 9.39 16.42
C ARG A 12 8.93 9.71 15.65
N LEU A 13 7.83 9.94 16.36
CA LEU A 13 6.59 10.41 15.79
C LEU A 13 6.72 11.85 15.27
N LEU A 14 5.91 12.22 14.30
CA LEU A 14 5.81 13.59 13.82
C LEU A 14 5.32 14.50 14.96
N ASP A 15 5.78 15.75 14.96
CA ASP A 15 5.35 16.74 15.93
C ASP A 15 3.93 17.22 15.60
N GLU A 16 2.98 16.93 16.48
CA GLU A 16 1.58 17.34 16.30
C GLU A 16 1.41 18.86 16.10
N ALA A 17 2.26 19.67 16.72
CA ALA A 17 2.21 21.12 16.58
C ALA A 17 2.66 21.62 15.20
N ASN A 18 3.46 20.82 14.49
CA ASN A 18 4.03 21.13 13.18
C ASN A 18 3.65 20.08 12.13
N TYR A 19 2.60 19.31 12.36
CA TYR A 19 2.22 18.13 11.58
C TYR A 19 2.17 18.40 10.07
N ASP A 20 1.41 19.40 9.64
CA ASP A 20 1.25 19.72 8.21
C ASP A 20 2.59 20.08 7.56
N ALA A 21 3.40 20.89 8.25
CA ALA A 21 4.72 21.29 7.76
C ALA A 21 5.70 20.10 7.67
N GLU A 22 5.69 19.17 8.63
CA GLU A 22 6.50 17.96 8.57
C GLU A 22 5.99 16.98 7.48
N MET A 23 4.69 16.86 7.30
CA MET A 23 4.11 16.07 6.20
C MET A 23 4.55 16.61 4.84
N GLU A 24 4.39 17.91 4.60
CA GLU A 24 4.69 18.53 3.31
C GLU A 24 6.19 18.59 2.99
N SER A 25 7.04 18.88 4.00
CA SER A 25 8.46 19.11 3.76
C SER A 25 9.32 17.86 3.87
N LYS A 26 8.87 16.82 4.58
CA LYS A 26 9.65 15.64 4.89
C LYS A 26 9.00 14.35 4.42
N VAL A 27 7.76 14.09 4.85
CA VAL A 27 7.11 12.79 4.63
C VAL A 27 6.76 12.59 3.16
N LEU A 28 5.94 13.47 2.59
CA LEU A 28 5.46 13.31 1.22
C LEU A 28 6.57 13.29 0.18
N PRO A 29 7.59 14.17 0.23
CA PRO A 29 8.71 14.09 -0.72
C PRO A 29 9.50 12.79 -0.64
N ALA A 30 9.72 12.27 0.58
CA ALA A 30 10.44 11.00 0.76
C ALA A 30 9.62 9.81 0.27
N LEU A 31 8.31 9.80 0.50
CA LEU A 31 7.41 8.77 -0.04
C LEU A 31 7.38 8.82 -1.57
N ASP A 32 7.22 9.99 -2.17
CA ASP A 32 7.18 10.16 -3.62
C ASP A 32 8.50 9.68 -4.28
N ALA A 33 9.63 9.85 -3.61
CA ALA A 33 10.94 9.42 -4.11
C ALA A 33 11.13 7.88 -4.13
N CYS A 34 10.43 7.14 -3.27
CA CYS A 34 10.51 5.68 -3.20
C CYS A 34 9.23 4.97 -3.68
N MET A 35 8.23 5.73 -4.15
CA MET A 35 6.94 5.20 -4.60
C MET A 35 7.02 4.65 -6.02
N THR A 36 6.23 3.61 -6.25
CA THR A 36 5.84 3.11 -7.56
C THR A 36 4.33 2.98 -7.59
N GLU A 37 3.71 3.58 -8.58
CA GLU A 37 2.29 3.40 -8.87
C GLU A 37 2.12 2.39 -10.01
N GLY A 38 1.07 1.61 -9.95
CA GLY A 38 0.78 0.62 -10.98
C GLY A 38 -0.70 0.24 -11.06
N TRP A 39 -0.96 -0.64 -12.00
CA TRP A 39 -2.31 -1.11 -12.30
C TRP A 39 -2.29 -2.62 -12.46
N MET A 40 -3.25 -3.29 -11.87
CA MET A 40 -3.49 -4.72 -12.06
C MET A 40 -4.88 -4.99 -12.62
N ASP A 41 -5.04 -6.12 -13.27
CA ASP A 41 -6.35 -6.59 -13.66
C ASP A 41 -7.07 -7.19 -12.44
N PRO A 42 -8.40 -7.01 -12.32
CA PRO A 42 -9.18 -7.65 -11.27
C PRO A 42 -9.04 -9.17 -11.31
N ALA A 43 -9.12 -9.80 -10.15
CA ALA A 43 -9.17 -11.25 -10.06
C ALA A 43 -10.40 -11.80 -10.80
N THR A 44 -10.20 -12.89 -11.53
CA THR A 44 -11.24 -13.56 -12.32
C THR A 44 -11.38 -15.01 -11.86
N GLY A 45 -12.55 -15.59 -12.12
CA GLY A 45 -12.83 -16.99 -11.80
C GLY A 45 -13.52 -17.17 -10.46
N ASP A 46 -13.13 -18.20 -9.73
CA ASP A 46 -13.79 -18.59 -8.49
C ASP A 46 -13.03 -18.05 -7.30
N TRP A 47 -13.74 -17.64 -6.27
CA TRP A 47 -13.19 -17.40 -4.98
C TRP A 47 -13.72 -18.44 -3.99
N ASN A 48 -12.82 -19.24 -3.45
CA ASN A 48 -13.14 -20.29 -2.46
C ASN A 48 -14.19 -21.30 -2.93
N GLY A 49 -14.21 -21.60 -4.24
CA GLY A 49 -15.16 -22.54 -4.88
C GLY A 49 -16.46 -21.91 -5.38
N ASP A 50 -16.66 -20.61 -5.13
CA ASP A 50 -17.80 -19.87 -5.62
C ASP A 50 -17.41 -18.98 -6.81
N ALA A 51 -18.12 -19.08 -7.92
CA ALA A 51 -17.89 -18.24 -9.08
C ALA A 51 -18.18 -16.76 -8.77
N LEU A 52 -17.25 -15.88 -9.13
CA LEU A 52 -17.51 -14.44 -9.10
C LEU A 52 -18.40 -14.06 -10.29
N PRO A 53 -19.37 -13.15 -10.10
CA PRO A 53 -20.18 -12.63 -11.19
C PRO A 53 -19.28 -12.05 -12.30
N ARG A 54 -19.65 -12.28 -13.57
CA ARG A 54 -18.91 -11.71 -14.68
C ARG A 54 -19.12 -10.20 -14.74
N LEU A 55 -18.03 -9.45 -14.95
CA LEU A 55 -18.09 -8.02 -15.29
C LEU A 55 -17.95 -7.86 -16.80
N ASP A 56 -18.83 -7.06 -17.41
CA ASP A 56 -18.73 -6.73 -18.83
C ASP A 56 -17.54 -5.81 -19.10
N GLU A 57 -17.31 -4.85 -18.21
CA GLU A 57 -16.18 -3.92 -18.25
C GLU A 57 -15.41 -3.99 -16.90
N PRO A 58 -14.46 -4.94 -16.76
CA PRO A 58 -13.79 -5.17 -15.48
C PRO A 58 -12.94 -3.98 -15.02
N GLY A 59 -12.46 -3.13 -15.97
CA GLY A 59 -11.53 -2.05 -15.65
C GLY A 59 -10.22 -2.55 -15.04
N ARG A 60 -9.47 -1.65 -14.40
CA ARG A 60 -8.22 -1.98 -13.71
C ARG A 60 -8.23 -1.45 -12.28
N LEU A 61 -7.43 -2.07 -11.42
CA LEU A 61 -7.25 -1.67 -10.05
C LEU A 61 -5.91 -0.96 -9.88
N HIS A 62 -5.94 0.20 -9.26
CA HIS A 62 -4.77 1.01 -8.98
C HIS A 62 -4.11 0.58 -7.68
N TYR A 63 -2.79 0.70 -7.61
CA TYR A 63 -2.04 0.46 -6.38
C TYR A 63 -0.85 1.42 -6.27
N CYS A 64 -0.42 1.65 -5.03
CA CYS A 64 0.82 2.35 -4.69
C CYS A 64 1.69 1.43 -3.84
N CYS A 65 2.97 1.35 -4.17
CA CYS A 65 3.97 0.63 -3.38
C CYS A 65 5.14 1.54 -3.04
N TYR A 66 5.60 1.49 -1.79
CA TYR A 66 6.74 2.21 -1.27
C TYR A 66 7.85 1.21 -0.94
N ASP A 67 9.00 1.37 -1.58
CA ASP A 67 10.13 0.45 -1.46
C ASP A 67 11.04 0.86 -0.30
N ALA A 68 11.16 -0.02 0.71
CA ALA A 68 11.99 0.24 1.89
C ALA A 68 13.48 0.32 1.57
N ALA A 69 13.98 -0.46 0.63
CA ALA A 69 15.40 -0.42 0.25
C ALA A 69 15.73 0.88 -0.49
N LYS A 70 14.85 1.32 -1.39
CA LYS A 70 14.99 2.59 -2.07
C LYS A 70 14.86 3.76 -1.10
N PHE A 71 13.89 3.73 -0.19
CA PHE A 71 13.72 4.70 0.88
C PHE A 71 14.97 4.83 1.75
N ASP A 72 15.50 3.69 2.20
CA ASP A 72 16.69 3.64 3.05
C ASP A 72 17.93 4.22 2.35
N ALA A 73 18.11 3.92 1.05
CA ALA A 73 19.22 4.45 0.24
C ALA A 73 19.15 5.97 0.02
N LEU A 74 17.96 6.58 0.12
CA LEU A 74 17.76 8.02 -0.08
C LEU A 74 17.80 8.83 1.20
N ARG A 75 17.97 8.20 2.37
CA ARG A 75 17.98 8.89 3.65
C ARG A 75 19.24 9.74 3.83
N GLU A 76 19.06 10.99 4.24
CA GLU A 76 20.16 11.92 4.54
C GLU A 76 20.93 11.54 5.80
N ASP A 77 20.27 10.90 6.77
CA ASP A 77 20.86 10.43 8.03
C ASP A 77 21.57 9.07 7.89
N GLY A 78 21.64 8.56 6.65
CA GLY A 78 22.28 7.30 6.31
C GLY A 78 21.32 6.11 6.33
N ALA A 79 21.69 5.06 5.59
CA ALA A 79 20.94 3.83 5.49
C ALA A 79 20.96 3.06 6.81
N SER A 80 19.81 2.53 7.22
CA SER A 80 19.73 1.64 8.39
C SER A 80 20.19 0.22 8.08
N GLY A 81 20.10 -0.19 6.81
CA GLY A 81 20.41 -1.54 6.34
C GLY A 81 19.48 -2.62 6.89
N ILE A 82 18.37 -2.24 7.50
CA ILE A 82 17.40 -3.17 8.09
C ILE A 82 16.22 -3.30 7.17
N PHE A 83 16.05 -4.49 6.58
CA PHE A 83 14.83 -4.88 5.88
C PHE A 83 14.08 -5.94 6.70
N ARG A 84 12.78 -5.75 6.92
CA ARG A 84 11.96 -6.62 7.77
C ARG A 84 10.84 -7.34 7.01
N GLY A 85 10.54 -6.93 5.78
CA GLY A 85 9.48 -7.52 4.96
C GLY A 85 8.57 -6.47 4.33
N VAL A 86 7.37 -6.89 3.96
CA VAL A 86 6.36 -6.04 3.34
C VAL A 86 5.08 -6.00 4.18
N VAL A 87 4.47 -4.83 4.25
CA VAL A 87 3.12 -4.61 4.78
C VAL A 87 2.20 -4.37 3.60
N VAL A 88 1.17 -5.21 3.45
CA VAL A 88 0.14 -5.05 2.42
C VAL A 88 -1.12 -4.51 3.09
N ILE A 89 -1.57 -3.32 2.68
CA ILE A 89 -2.68 -2.61 3.31
C ILE A 89 -3.95 -2.79 2.48
N SER A 90 -5.00 -3.29 3.13
CA SER A 90 -6.39 -3.21 2.69
C SER A 90 -7.04 -2.02 3.37
N HIS A 91 -7.33 -0.97 2.64
CA HIS A 91 -7.92 0.24 3.20
C HIS A 91 -9.40 0.07 3.55
N GLY A 92 -9.93 0.98 4.37
CA GLY A 92 -11.33 1.03 4.75
C GLY A 92 -12.25 1.58 3.66
N PHE A 93 -13.57 1.52 3.92
CA PHE A 93 -14.59 2.05 3.03
C PHE A 93 -14.44 3.58 2.89
N THR A 94 -14.56 4.09 1.66
CA THR A 94 -14.35 5.51 1.27
C THR A 94 -12.93 6.06 1.48
N GLU A 95 -11.93 5.18 1.55
CA GLU A 95 -10.53 5.56 1.68
C GLU A 95 -9.76 5.38 0.37
N PHE A 96 -8.51 5.80 0.34
CA PHE A 96 -7.60 5.69 -0.80
C PHE A 96 -6.15 5.70 -0.32
N ALA A 97 -5.22 5.30 -1.18
CA ALA A 97 -3.83 5.02 -0.80
C ALA A 97 -3.14 6.18 -0.07
N ARG A 98 -3.29 7.42 -0.51
CA ARG A 98 -2.59 8.57 0.09
C ARG A 98 -3.06 8.94 1.51
N LYS A 99 -4.20 8.45 1.97
CA LYS A 99 -4.60 8.59 3.38
C LYS A 99 -3.68 7.84 4.35
N TYR A 100 -2.93 6.88 3.82
CA TYR A 100 -2.01 6.05 4.60
C TYR A 100 -0.56 6.55 4.57
N SER A 101 -0.30 7.76 4.06
CA SER A 101 1.05 8.30 3.89
C SER A 101 1.85 8.33 5.19
N GLU A 102 1.28 8.83 6.28
CA GLU A 102 1.96 8.85 7.58
C GLU A 102 2.26 7.43 8.08
N MET A 103 1.29 6.52 7.96
CA MET A 103 1.50 5.12 8.35
C MET A 103 2.57 4.45 7.49
N ALA A 104 2.57 4.67 6.18
CA ALA A 104 3.60 4.17 5.28
C ALA A 104 5.00 4.69 5.67
N TRP A 105 5.10 5.98 6.01
CA TRP A 105 6.33 6.58 6.52
C TRP A 105 6.88 5.84 7.74
N TYR A 106 6.05 5.55 8.74
CA TYR A 106 6.51 4.82 9.92
C TYR A 106 6.90 3.36 9.63
N PHE A 107 6.21 2.69 8.73
CA PHE A 107 6.61 1.36 8.29
C PHE A 107 7.95 1.38 7.55
N LEU A 108 8.18 2.34 6.67
CA LEU A 108 9.46 2.49 5.97
C LEU A 108 10.61 2.77 6.94
N LEU A 109 10.43 3.67 7.91
CA LEU A 109 11.40 3.92 8.98
C LEU A 109 11.69 2.66 9.79
N SER A 110 10.72 1.76 9.90
CA SER A 110 10.86 0.47 10.59
C SER A 110 11.42 -0.64 9.70
N GLY A 111 11.77 -0.36 8.43
CA GLY A 111 12.35 -1.32 7.50
C GLY A 111 11.34 -2.20 6.77
N TYR A 112 10.09 -1.80 6.67
CA TYR A 112 9.08 -2.49 5.88
C TYR A 112 8.78 -1.74 4.59
N SER A 113 8.74 -2.44 3.46
CA SER A 113 8.06 -1.96 2.26
C SER A 113 6.55 -1.92 2.49
N VAL A 114 5.85 -1.02 1.81
CA VAL A 114 4.40 -0.88 1.98
C VAL A 114 3.71 -0.92 0.62
N CYS A 115 2.75 -1.81 0.45
CA CYS A 115 1.94 -1.92 -0.76
C CYS A 115 0.47 -1.72 -0.42
N ILE A 116 -0.20 -0.85 -1.15
CA ILE A 116 -1.59 -0.45 -0.91
C ILE A 116 -2.39 -0.63 -2.19
N LEU A 117 -3.37 -1.52 -2.18
CA LEU A 117 -4.33 -1.66 -3.26
C LEU A 117 -5.50 -0.69 -3.02
N GLU A 118 -5.83 0.13 -4.01
CA GLU A 118 -7.10 0.85 -4.01
C GLU A 118 -8.19 -0.11 -4.49
N HIS A 119 -9.10 -0.44 -3.60
CA HIS A 119 -10.19 -1.35 -3.91
C HIS A 119 -11.11 -0.80 -5.02
N ARG A 120 -11.76 -1.67 -5.76
CA ARG A 120 -12.80 -1.30 -6.73
C ARG A 120 -13.79 -0.29 -6.15
N GLY A 121 -14.10 0.75 -6.90
CA GLY A 121 -14.95 1.84 -6.44
C GLY A 121 -14.26 2.87 -5.55
N HIS A 122 -12.93 2.80 -5.41
CA HIS A 122 -12.15 3.72 -4.56
C HIS A 122 -10.95 4.30 -5.32
N GLY A 123 -10.54 5.50 -4.95
CA GLY A 123 -9.36 6.17 -5.48
C GLY A 123 -9.36 6.23 -7.01
N HIS A 124 -8.28 5.75 -7.61
CA HIS A 124 -8.12 5.68 -9.05
C HIS A 124 -8.58 4.35 -9.67
N SER A 125 -8.96 3.37 -8.84
CA SER A 125 -9.45 2.07 -9.34
C SER A 125 -10.76 2.19 -10.10
N ALA A 126 -11.09 1.17 -10.90
CA ALA A 126 -12.34 1.11 -11.65
C ALA A 126 -13.56 1.30 -10.76
N HIS A 127 -14.50 2.12 -11.22
CA HIS A 127 -15.79 2.37 -10.61
C HIS A 127 -16.89 1.75 -11.48
N ASP A 128 -17.80 1.01 -10.86
CA ASP A 128 -18.91 0.36 -11.57
C ASP A 128 -20.15 1.26 -11.67
N VAL A 129 -20.06 2.48 -11.16
CA VAL A 129 -21.11 3.51 -11.25
C VAL A 129 -20.54 4.78 -11.86
N SER A 130 -21.38 5.52 -12.58
CA SER A 130 -20.94 6.73 -13.30
C SER A 130 -20.53 7.91 -12.39
N ASN A 131 -20.99 7.92 -11.14
CA ASN A 131 -20.61 8.93 -10.17
C ASN A 131 -19.41 8.40 -9.34
N PRO A 132 -18.18 8.93 -9.55
CA PRO A 132 -16.99 8.45 -8.84
C PRO A 132 -16.98 8.76 -7.34
N SER A 133 -17.91 9.57 -6.85
CA SER A 133 -18.07 9.82 -5.42
C SER A 133 -18.88 8.73 -4.71
N LEU A 134 -19.45 7.80 -5.46
CA LEU A 134 -20.23 6.69 -4.91
C LEU A 134 -19.39 5.41 -4.95
N VAL A 135 -19.25 4.78 -3.80
CA VAL A 135 -18.69 3.43 -3.70
C VAL A 135 -19.82 2.42 -3.87
N TRP A 136 -19.65 1.55 -4.84
CA TRP A 136 -20.59 0.45 -5.09
C TRP A 136 -19.81 -0.79 -5.52
N ILE A 137 -20.27 -1.96 -5.12
CA ILE A 137 -19.75 -3.26 -5.54
C ILE A 137 -20.92 -4.25 -5.60
N ASP A 138 -20.92 -5.07 -6.62
CA ASP A 138 -21.95 -6.11 -6.82
C ASP A 138 -21.77 -7.31 -5.88
N ASP A 139 -20.51 -7.63 -5.55
CA ASP A 139 -20.17 -8.78 -4.74
C ASP A 139 -18.90 -8.49 -3.91
N TRP A 140 -19.03 -8.52 -2.59
CA TRP A 140 -17.92 -8.25 -1.64
C TRP A 140 -16.74 -9.23 -1.82
N ARG A 141 -16.97 -10.43 -2.35
CA ARG A 141 -15.92 -11.41 -2.60
C ARG A 141 -14.87 -10.91 -3.59
N ARG A 142 -15.24 -9.94 -4.45
CA ARG A 142 -14.27 -9.28 -5.33
C ARG A 142 -13.18 -8.58 -4.55
N TYR A 143 -13.53 -7.86 -3.48
CA TYR A 143 -12.52 -7.21 -2.64
C TYR A 143 -11.51 -8.22 -2.09
N VAL A 144 -11.99 -9.36 -1.65
CA VAL A 144 -11.13 -10.40 -1.08
C VAL A 144 -10.26 -11.04 -2.16
N ALA A 145 -10.84 -11.38 -3.30
CA ALA A 145 -10.11 -12.00 -4.42
C ALA A 145 -9.05 -11.06 -5.01
N ASP A 146 -9.42 -9.81 -5.26
CA ASP A 146 -8.52 -8.78 -5.78
C ASP A 146 -7.35 -8.52 -4.81
N PHE A 147 -7.66 -8.40 -3.51
CA PHE A 147 -6.62 -8.18 -2.50
C PHE A 147 -5.69 -9.39 -2.32
N ALA A 148 -6.22 -10.60 -2.37
CA ALA A 148 -5.40 -11.82 -2.33
C ALA A 148 -4.47 -11.90 -3.55
N ALA A 149 -4.99 -11.63 -4.76
CA ALA A 149 -4.19 -11.60 -5.98
C ALA A 149 -3.10 -10.51 -5.92
N PHE A 150 -3.43 -9.33 -5.42
CA PHE A 150 -2.47 -8.25 -5.20
C PHE A 150 -1.35 -8.63 -4.23
N ALA A 151 -1.69 -9.22 -3.10
CA ALA A 151 -0.71 -9.65 -2.10
C ALA A 151 0.22 -10.74 -2.65
N ASP A 152 -0.34 -11.70 -3.41
CA ASP A 152 0.41 -12.81 -3.99
C ASP A 152 1.29 -12.44 -5.20
N THR A 153 0.98 -11.34 -5.87
CA THR A 153 1.76 -10.84 -7.01
C THR A 153 2.60 -9.66 -6.60
N VAL A 154 2.04 -8.45 -6.64
CA VAL A 154 2.74 -7.19 -6.35
C VAL A 154 3.35 -7.18 -4.94
N GLY A 155 2.59 -7.55 -3.91
CA GLY A 155 3.11 -7.58 -2.54
C GLY A 155 4.31 -8.50 -2.37
N ARG A 156 4.34 -9.62 -3.08
CA ARG A 156 5.45 -10.57 -3.02
C ARG A 156 6.74 -10.05 -3.66
N GLU A 157 6.64 -9.22 -4.71
CA GLU A 157 7.81 -8.59 -5.33
C GLU A 157 8.58 -7.72 -4.33
N TYR A 158 7.86 -7.00 -3.47
CA TYR A 158 8.45 -6.14 -2.43
C TYR A 158 8.91 -6.89 -1.17
N ALA A 159 8.77 -8.21 -1.12
CA ALA A 159 9.14 -9.00 0.05
C ALA A 159 10.61 -9.44 0.07
N CYS A 160 11.38 -9.22 -1.01
CA CYS A 160 12.77 -9.67 -1.11
C CYS A 160 13.80 -8.69 -0.53
N GLY A 161 13.45 -7.42 -0.29
CA GLY A 161 14.34 -6.40 0.27
C GLY A 161 15.42 -5.90 -0.70
N GLU A 162 15.29 -6.20 -1.97
CA GLU A 162 16.12 -5.62 -3.03
C GLU A 162 15.35 -4.49 -3.71
N PRO A 163 16.00 -3.39 -4.11
CA PRO A 163 15.34 -2.30 -4.83
C PRO A 163 14.76 -2.81 -6.17
N LEU A 164 13.54 -2.41 -6.47
CA LEU A 164 12.84 -2.73 -7.72
C LEU A 164 12.95 -1.59 -8.73
#